data_18ba1ea008c97bc7a862b60c417d310e
#
_entry.id   18ba1ea008c97bc7a862b60c417d310e
#
_cell.length_a   1.000
_cell.length_b   1.000
_cell.length_c   1.000
_cell.angle_alpha   90.00
_cell.angle_beta   90.00
_cell.angle_gamma   90.00
#
_symmetry.space_group_name_H-M   'P 1'
#
loop_
_entity.id
_entity.type
_entity.pdbx_description
1 polymer ?
#
loop_
_entity_poly.entity_id
_entity_poly.type
_entity_poly.pdbx_seq_one_letter_code
_entity_poly.pdbx_strand_id
1 'polypeptide(L)'
;LQPVYLKNDQGKRKQLAEGYGFERTVSAEISAEDQMEVEEWTEQVFIVRSERYRQAMQKGLDGRLQRATDKLLALTPPPTRGKRQIQDETELTKAAGAILKAHEVEELLTYTFERQEKRQTKYLGRGRGNAEHPKREIVTVRYQIIAVVRQEEAITAIQKTFGWRAYVTNAPAEQLTLEQAVLTYRDEWLIEHGFHRLKGAPLSLDPLFVKRDDQVVGLINLLSMAVRFLTLLEFVVRRKLKQNQEKLTGLIENNPKKGIDNPTTERLLKTFDDVTLTIVHLPDQTIRHITPLTPLQTRILELLGLSATVYTRLAEN
;
A
#
# COMPACT_ATOMS: atom_id res chain seq x y z
N LEU A 1 -21.53 -21.59 -5.64
CA LEU A 1 -20.22 -20.96 -5.84
C LEU A 1 -19.25 -21.96 -6.48
N GLN A 2 -18.54 -21.53 -7.50
CA GLN A 2 -17.52 -22.33 -8.17
C GLN A 2 -16.17 -22.03 -7.51
N PRO A 3 -15.38 -23.04 -7.08
CA PRO A 3 -14.08 -22.82 -6.49
C PRO A 3 -13.03 -22.50 -7.56
N VAL A 4 -12.16 -21.54 -7.28
CA VAL A 4 -11.03 -21.15 -8.11
C VAL A 4 -9.74 -21.63 -7.47
N TYR A 5 -8.89 -22.33 -8.21
CA TYR A 5 -7.66 -22.92 -7.72
C TYR A 5 -6.41 -22.34 -8.39
N LEU A 6 -5.36 -22.16 -7.61
CA LEU A 6 -4.01 -21.96 -8.13
C LEU A 6 -3.24 -23.29 -8.03
N LYS A 7 -2.58 -23.67 -9.12
CA LYS A 7 -1.61 -24.79 -9.12
C LYS A 7 -0.24 -24.22 -8.83
N ASN A 8 0.45 -24.74 -7.82
CA ASN A 8 1.86 -24.40 -7.62
C ASN A 8 2.76 -25.20 -8.59
N ASP A 9 4.06 -24.87 -8.64
CA ASP A 9 5.05 -25.53 -9.49
C ASP A 9 5.16 -27.06 -9.23
N GLN A 10 4.68 -27.53 -8.08
CA GLN A 10 4.64 -28.97 -7.69
C GLN A 10 3.30 -29.64 -8.01
N GLY A 11 2.39 -28.95 -8.72
CA GLY A 11 1.08 -29.46 -9.07
C GLY A 11 0.03 -29.44 -7.94
N LYS A 12 0.40 -28.99 -6.73
CA LYS A 12 -0.55 -28.90 -5.60
C LYS A 12 -1.54 -27.77 -5.83
N ARG A 13 -2.82 -28.10 -5.77
CA ARG A 13 -3.92 -27.13 -5.88
C ARG A 13 -4.17 -26.43 -4.56
N LYS A 14 -4.25 -25.10 -4.57
CA LYS A 14 -4.67 -24.28 -3.45
C LYS A 14 -5.88 -23.47 -3.87
N GLN A 15 -6.99 -23.59 -3.15
CA GLN A 15 -8.15 -22.73 -3.37
C GLN A 15 -7.80 -21.28 -3.06
N LEU A 16 -8.06 -20.40 -4.00
CA LEU A 16 -7.80 -18.96 -3.89
C LEU A 16 -9.06 -18.19 -3.53
N ALA A 17 -10.15 -18.58 -4.17
CA ALA A 17 -11.43 -17.91 -4.09
C ALA A 17 -12.54 -18.89 -4.47
N GLU A 18 -13.77 -18.45 -4.29
CA GLU A 18 -14.98 -19.07 -4.80
C GLU A 18 -15.89 -17.98 -5.35
N GLY A 19 -16.71 -18.28 -6.33
CA GLY A 19 -17.57 -17.25 -6.92
C GLY A 19 -18.58 -17.80 -7.92
N TYR A 20 -19.26 -16.87 -8.57
CA TYR A 20 -20.17 -17.13 -9.69
C TYR A 20 -20.15 -15.95 -10.66
N GLY A 21 -20.51 -16.19 -11.89
CA GLY A 21 -20.65 -15.17 -12.93
C GLY A 21 -22.07 -15.12 -13.47
N PHE A 22 -22.46 -13.97 -13.94
CA PHE A 22 -23.70 -13.74 -14.69
C PHE A 22 -23.51 -12.60 -15.69
N GLU A 23 -24.37 -12.57 -16.68
CA GLU A 23 -24.42 -11.50 -17.68
C GLU A 23 -25.49 -10.48 -17.30
N ARG A 24 -25.20 -9.21 -17.61
CA ARG A 24 -26.18 -8.13 -17.52
C ARG A 24 -26.09 -7.23 -18.75
N THR A 25 -27.25 -6.73 -19.20
CA THR A 25 -27.29 -5.65 -20.19
C THR A 25 -27.24 -4.31 -19.46
N VAL A 26 -26.43 -3.41 -19.95
CA VAL A 26 -26.26 -2.05 -19.46
C VAL A 26 -26.56 -1.11 -20.59
N SER A 27 -27.29 -0.02 -20.29
CA SER A 27 -27.57 1.06 -21.24
C SER A 27 -27.06 2.37 -20.68
N ALA A 28 -26.48 3.20 -21.54
CA ALA A 28 -26.08 4.55 -21.20
C ALA A 28 -26.54 5.53 -22.29
N GLU A 29 -26.97 6.71 -21.85
CA GLU A 29 -27.24 7.83 -22.74
C GLU A 29 -25.92 8.53 -23.07
N ILE A 30 -25.55 8.52 -24.34
CA ILE A 30 -24.33 9.18 -24.83
C ILE A 30 -24.74 10.40 -25.63
N SER A 31 -24.20 11.56 -25.28
CA SER A 31 -24.37 12.78 -26.07
C SER A 31 -23.33 12.80 -27.18
N ALA A 32 -23.76 12.55 -28.42
CA ALA A 32 -22.94 12.68 -29.61
C ALA A 32 -23.55 13.75 -30.54
N GLU A 33 -22.80 14.80 -30.85
CA GLU A 33 -23.13 15.85 -31.84
C GLU A 33 -24.59 16.32 -31.80
N ASP A 34 -25.08 16.81 -30.62
CA ASP A 34 -26.46 17.31 -30.38
C ASP A 34 -27.58 16.26 -30.42
N GLN A 35 -27.29 14.98 -30.47
CA GLN A 35 -28.29 13.92 -30.33
C GLN A 35 -27.98 13.04 -29.12
N MET A 36 -29.03 12.69 -28.36
CA MET A 36 -28.94 11.70 -27.27
C MET A 36 -29.17 10.31 -27.87
N GLU A 37 -28.11 9.53 -27.92
CA GLU A 37 -28.20 8.12 -28.34
C GLU A 37 -28.11 7.22 -27.12
N VAL A 38 -28.91 6.16 -27.09
CA VAL A 38 -28.82 5.12 -26.06
C VAL A 38 -27.96 3.99 -26.61
N GLU A 39 -26.80 3.80 -26.01
CA GLU A 39 -25.94 2.67 -26.33
C GLU A 39 -26.18 1.53 -25.32
N GLU A 40 -26.43 0.33 -25.82
CA GLU A 40 -26.59 -0.86 -25.01
C GLU A 40 -25.44 -1.84 -25.25
N TRP A 41 -24.90 -2.39 -24.14
CA TRP A 41 -23.89 -3.44 -24.22
C TRP A 41 -24.10 -4.51 -23.14
N THR A 42 -23.55 -5.68 -23.38
CA THR A 42 -23.57 -6.78 -22.42
C THR A 42 -22.26 -6.82 -21.63
N GLU A 43 -22.38 -6.92 -20.31
CA GLU A 43 -21.26 -7.09 -19.38
C GLU A 43 -21.37 -8.43 -18.68
N GLN A 44 -20.22 -9.06 -18.45
CA GLN A 44 -20.10 -10.16 -17.51
C GLN A 44 -19.70 -9.62 -16.13
N VAL A 45 -20.42 -10.08 -15.11
CA VAL A 45 -20.16 -9.73 -13.71
C VAL A 45 -19.76 -11.01 -12.97
N PHE A 46 -18.57 -11.02 -12.38
CA PHE A 46 -18.10 -12.10 -11.52
C PHE A 46 -18.10 -11.63 -10.06
N ILE A 47 -18.88 -12.30 -9.23
CA ILE A 47 -18.90 -12.07 -7.79
C ILE A 47 -18.02 -13.13 -7.12
N VAL A 48 -16.94 -12.68 -6.50
CA VAL A 48 -15.88 -13.55 -6.01
C VAL A 48 -15.61 -13.31 -4.54
N ARG A 49 -15.49 -14.38 -3.76
CA ARG A 49 -15.11 -14.35 -2.35
C ARG A 49 -13.73 -14.97 -2.15
N SER A 50 -12.83 -14.23 -1.52
CA SER A 50 -11.49 -14.68 -1.17
C SER A 50 -11.31 -14.74 0.34
N GLU A 51 -10.95 -15.91 0.87
CA GLU A 51 -10.71 -16.09 2.30
C GLU A 51 -9.52 -15.26 2.82
N ARG A 52 -8.44 -15.17 2.05
CA ARG A 52 -7.29 -14.32 2.40
C ARG A 52 -7.69 -12.85 2.52
N TYR A 53 -8.52 -12.37 1.60
CA TYR A 53 -9.00 -10.99 1.63
C TYR A 53 -9.96 -10.76 2.79
N ARG A 54 -10.86 -11.70 3.07
CA ARG A 54 -11.76 -11.69 4.22
C ARG A 54 -10.97 -11.54 5.54
N GLN A 55 -9.93 -12.37 5.72
CA GLN A 55 -9.07 -12.32 6.90
C GLN A 55 -8.31 -10.99 7.03
N ALA A 56 -7.85 -10.43 5.91
CA ALA A 56 -7.17 -9.13 5.90
C ALA A 56 -8.14 -7.99 6.30
N MET A 57 -9.37 -7.98 5.78
CA MET A 57 -10.41 -7.03 6.17
C MET A 57 -10.79 -7.16 7.63
N GLN A 58 -10.95 -8.39 8.14
CA GLN A 58 -11.23 -8.68 9.54
C GLN A 58 -10.14 -8.09 10.46
N LYS A 59 -8.87 -8.41 10.17
CA LYS A 59 -7.74 -7.87 10.92
C LYS A 59 -7.68 -6.33 10.87
N GLY A 60 -8.02 -5.75 9.71
CA GLY A 60 -8.10 -4.30 9.54
C GLY A 60 -9.16 -3.67 10.42
N LEU A 61 -10.37 -4.25 10.46
CA LEU A 61 -11.46 -3.81 11.30
C LEU A 61 -11.12 -3.93 12.79
N ASP A 62 -10.62 -5.09 13.22
CA ASP A 62 -10.22 -5.31 14.62
C ASP A 62 -9.18 -4.29 15.08
N GLY A 63 -8.21 -3.97 14.22
CA GLY A 63 -7.22 -2.95 14.49
C GLY A 63 -7.80 -1.53 14.58
N ARG A 64 -8.83 -1.19 13.79
CA ARG A 64 -9.53 0.11 13.87
C ARG A 64 -10.33 0.21 15.16
N LEU A 65 -11.10 -0.82 15.49
CA LEU A 65 -11.89 -0.92 16.73
C LEU A 65 -10.98 -0.77 17.96
N GLN A 66 -9.85 -1.49 17.99
CA GLN A 66 -8.93 -1.42 19.11
C GLN A 66 -8.33 -0.01 19.27
N ARG A 67 -7.81 0.59 18.18
CA ARG A 67 -7.24 1.94 18.23
C ARG A 67 -8.26 3.00 18.63
N ALA A 68 -9.50 2.89 18.16
CA ALA A 68 -10.58 3.82 18.56
C ALA A 68 -10.91 3.65 20.05
N THR A 69 -11.02 2.43 20.55
CA THR A 69 -11.26 2.13 21.97
C THR A 69 -10.17 2.72 22.85
N ASP A 70 -8.89 2.48 22.50
CA ASP A 70 -7.76 3.01 23.25
C ASP A 70 -7.75 4.53 23.30
N LYS A 71 -8.05 5.20 22.17
CA LYS A 71 -8.13 6.65 22.09
C LYS A 71 -9.32 7.23 22.87
N LEU A 72 -10.48 6.58 22.85
CA LEU A 72 -11.65 7.00 23.63
C LEU A 72 -11.35 6.93 25.12
N LEU A 73 -10.77 5.84 25.60
CA LEU A 73 -10.38 5.71 27.01
C LEU A 73 -9.28 6.69 27.40
N ALA A 74 -8.33 6.96 26.51
CA ALA A 74 -7.25 7.93 26.72
C ALA A 74 -7.74 9.40 26.70
N LEU A 75 -8.92 9.67 26.14
CA LEU A 75 -9.50 11.03 26.07
C LEU A 75 -9.80 11.58 27.47
N THR A 76 -10.18 10.71 28.40
CA THR A 76 -10.54 11.08 29.78
C THR A 76 -9.64 10.38 30.81
N PRO A 77 -8.33 10.69 30.85
CA PRO A 77 -7.40 10.03 31.75
C PRO A 77 -7.73 10.30 33.23
N PRO A 78 -7.27 9.42 34.16
CA PRO A 78 -7.39 9.70 35.59
C PRO A 78 -6.82 11.08 35.95
N PRO A 79 -7.36 11.74 37.02
CA PRO A 79 -6.90 13.07 37.42
C PRO A 79 -5.48 12.99 37.95
N THR A 80 -4.50 13.28 37.11
CA THR A 80 -3.09 13.37 37.49
C THR A 80 -2.53 14.76 37.12
N ARG A 81 -1.44 15.16 37.78
CA ARG A 81 -0.82 16.47 37.52
C ARG A 81 -0.41 16.59 36.06
N GLY A 82 -0.83 17.67 35.41
CA GLY A 82 -0.50 17.97 34.01
C GLY A 82 -1.40 17.30 32.96
N LYS A 83 -2.38 16.50 33.36
CA LYS A 83 -3.38 15.94 32.44
C LYS A 83 -4.62 16.83 32.38
N ARG A 84 -4.95 17.32 31.16
CA ARG A 84 -6.19 18.07 30.92
C ARG A 84 -7.38 17.17 31.20
N GLN A 85 -8.39 17.73 31.91
CA GLN A 85 -9.66 17.07 32.19
C GLN A 85 -10.74 17.76 31.38
N ILE A 86 -11.64 17.00 30.78
CA ILE A 86 -12.79 17.50 30.05
C ILE A 86 -13.87 17.86 31.08
N GLN A 87 -14.32 19.13 31.07
CA GLN A 87 -15.29 19.70 32.03
C GLN A 87 -16.65 19.97 31.40
N ASP A 88 -16.76 19.85 30.06
CA ASP A 88 -17.98 20.09 29.31
C ASP A 88 -18.37 18.83 28.54
N GLU A 89 -19.65 18.47 28.59
CA GLU A 89 -20.21 17.29 27.90
C GLU A 89 -20.18 17.45 26.38
N THR A 90 -20.40 18.66 25.89
CA THR A 90 -20.38 18.96 24.46
C THR A 90 -18.97 18.82 23.91
N GLU A 91 -17.94 19.21 24.68
CA GLU A 91 -16.54 18.99 24.34
C GLU A 91 -16.22 17.50 24.29
N LEU A 92 -16.68 16.71 25.27
CA LEU A 92 -16.48 15.26 25.29
C LEU A 92 -17.11 14.59 24.07
N THR A 93 -18.38 14.87 23.82
CA THR A 93 -19.14 14.27 22.72
C THR A 93 -18.52 14.60 21.36
N LYS A 94 -18.11 15.86 21.17
CA LYS A 94 -17.43 16.30 19.93
C LYS A 94 -16.09 15.60 19.75
N ALA A 95 -15.29 15.49 20.78
CA ALA A 95 -13.98 14.84 20.73
C ALA A 95 -14.10 13.32 20.51
N ALA A 96 -15.05 12.67 21.19
CA ALA A 96 -15.32 11.23 21.01
C ALA A 96 -15.85 10.95 19.59
N GLY A 97 -16.80 11.75 19.09
CA GLY A 97 -17.31 11.63 17.72
C GLY A 97 -16.21 11.79 16.66
N ALA A 98 -15.29 12.74 16.86
CA ALA A 98 -14.14 12.89 15.97
C ALA A 98 -13.22 11.66 15.96
N ILE A 99 -13.02 10.97 17.08
CA ILE A 99 -12.26 9.73 17.17
C ILE A 99 -12.97 8.61 16.42
N LEU A 100 -14.27 8.42 16.66
CA LEU A 100 -15.07 7.39 16.00
C LEU A 100 -15.04 7.57 14.48
N LYS A 101 -15.24 8.79 14.00
CA LYS A 101 -15.21 9.16 12.58
C LYS A 101 -13.83 8.93 11.95
N ALA A 102 -12.77 9.39 12.63
CA ALA A 102 -11.40 9.23 12.13
C ALA A 102 -10.97 7.76 11.97
N HIS A 103 -11.61 6.83 12.70
CA HIS A 103 -11.39 5.40 12.61
C HIS A 103 -12.48 4.67 11.81
N GLU A 104 -13.50 5.37 11.30
CA GLU A 104 -14.64 4.80 10.56
C GLU A 104 -15.34 3.67 11.36
N VAL A 105 -15.68 3.96 12.62
CA VAL A 105 -16.30 3.00 13.56
C VAL A 105 -17.49 3.60 14.32
N GLU A 106 -18.13 4.62 13.75
CA GLU A 106 -19.21 5.40 14.38
C GLU A 106 -20.40 4.51 14.80
N GLU A 107 -20.77 3.55 13.97
CA GLU A 107 -21.88 2.63 14.21
C GLU A 107 -21.45 1.33 14.91
N LEU A 108 -20.14 1.11 15.08
CA LEU A 108 -19.56 -0.12 15.58
C LEU A 108 -19.14 -0.05 17.04
N LEU A 109 -18.97 1.15 17.57
CA LEU A 109 -18.60 1.40 18.95
C LEU A 109 -19.55 2.41 19.58
N THR A 110 -19.95 2.15 20.80
CA THR A 110 -20.62 3.09 21.68
C THR A 110 -19.79 3.27 22.95
N TYR A 111 -19.97 4.39 23.64
CA TYR A 111 -19.29 4.66 24.88
C TYR A 111 -20.25 5.20 25.92
N THR A 112 -19.98 4.92 27.18
CA THR A 112 -20.69 5.48 28.32
C THR A 112 -19.74 6.31 29.15
N PHE A 113 -20.25 7.40 29.72
CA PHE A 113 -19.45 8.30 30.53
C PHE A 113 -20.21 8.71 31.79
N GLU A 114 -19.47 9.10 32.81
CA GLU A 114 -19.99 9.63 34.07
C GLU A 114 -19.54 11.08 34.27
N ARG A 115 -20.45 11.85 34.82
CA ARG A 115 -20.18 13.20 35.35
C ARG A 115 -19.75 13.09 36.79
N GLN A 116 -18.52 13.47 37.07
CA GLN A 116 -17.96 13.47 38.44
C GLN A 116 -17.80 14.91 38.94
N GLU A 117 -18.25 15.15 40.15
CA GLU A 117 -18.11 16.45 40.83
C GLU A 117 -17.15 16.34 42.00
N LYS A 118 -16.18 17.23 42.02
CA LYS A 118 -15.30 17.41 43.20
C LYS A 118 -15.51 18.79 43.79
N ARG A 119 -15.98 18.81 45.03
CA ARG A 119 -16.16 20.03 45.80
C ARG A 119 -14.93 20.27 46.66
N GLN A 120 -14.35 21.46 46.56
CA GLN A 120 -13.20 21.89 47.37
C GLN A 120 -13.49 23.23 47.98
N THR A 121 -13.30 23.36 49.28
CA THR A 121 -13.39 24.63 49.97
C THR A 121 -12.02 25.30 49.98
N LYS A 122 -11.92 26.47 49.32
CA LYS A 122 -10.74 27.34 49.42
C LYS A 122 -10.99 28.54 50.25
N TYR A 123 -10.06 28.88 51.11
CA TYR A 123 -10.08 30.13 51.86
C TYR A 123 -9.76 31.32 50.93
N LEU A 124 -10.48 32.44 51.13
CA LEU A 124 -10.24 33.70 50.43
C LEU A 124 -9.28 34.52 51.25
N GLY A 125 -8.07 34.83 50.74
CA GLY A 125 -7.08 35.68 51.42
C GLY A 125 -5.66 35.14 51.32
N ARG A 126 -4.68 35.99 51.69
CA ARG A 126 -3.26 35.60 51.75
C ARG A 126 -2.97 35.00 53.14
N GLY A 127 -2.32 33.85 53.18
CA GLY A 127 -1.85 33.20 54.41
C GLY A 127 -2.55 31.87 54.72
N ARG A 128 -2.20 31.26 55.88
CA ARG A 128 -2.75 29.99 56.33
C ARG A 128 -4.20 30.20 56.79
N GLY A 129 -5.15 29.55 56.14
CA GLY A 129 -6.57 29.71 56.42
C GLY A 129 -6.92 29.47 57.90
N ASN A 130 -7.74 30.35 58.47
CA ASN A 130 -8.27 30.29 59.85
C ASN A 130 -9.78 30.02 59.76
N ALA A 131 -10.42 29.57 60.86
CA ALA A 131 -11.84 29.21 60.87
C ALA A 131 -12.77 30.39 60.51
N GLU A 132 -12.31 31.63 60.77
CA GLU A 132 -13.02 32.89 60.54
C GLU A 132 -12.87 33.47 59.12
N HIS A 133 -11.92 32.91 58.30
CA HIS A 133 -11.75 33.40 56.94
C HIS A 133 -12.91 33.00 56.04
N PRO A 134 -13.39 33.92 55.18
CA PRO A 134 -14.43 33.59 54.22
C PRO A 134 -13.98 32.46 53.31
N LYS A 135 -14.84 31.43 53.16
CA LYS A 135 -14.61 30.24 52.40
C LYS A 135 -15.38 30.33 51.08
N ARG A 136 -14.73 29.94 49.99
CA ARG A 136 -15.41 29.76 48.71
C ARG A 136 -15.40 28.27 48.35
N GLU A 137 -16.58 27.72 48.09
CA GLU A 137 -16.72 26.38 47.54
C GLU A 137 -16.43 26.43 46.02
N ILE A 138 -15.49 25.65 45.58
CA ILE A 138 -15.18 25.45 44.18
C ILE A 138 -15.65 24.06 43.80
N VAL A 139 -16.64 24.00 42.93
CA VAL A 139 -17.11 22.75 42.33
C VAL A 139 -16.38 22.55 41.01
N THR A 140 -15.60 21.49 40.91
CA THR A 140 -14.93 21.11 39.68
C THR A 140 -15.68 19.93 39.11
N VAL A 141 -16.22 20.10 37.92
CA VAL A 141 -16.88 19.02 37.14
C VAL A 141 -15.89 18.42 36.18
N ARG A 142 -15.95 17.12 36.02
CA ARG A 142 -15.24 16.40 34.96
C ARG A 142 -16.12 15.29 34.43
N TYR A 143 -15.91 14.97 33.16
CA TYR A 143 -16.51 13.81 32.49
C TYR A 143 -15.47 12.73 32.32
N GLN A 144 -15.85 11.46 32.55
CA GLN A 144 -14.96 10.32 32.39
C GLN A 144 -15.68 9.22 31.60
N ILE A 145 -15.07 8.75 30.52
CA ILE A 145 -15.54 7.57 29.80
C ILE A 145 -15.23 6.36 30.68
N ILE A 146 -16.27 5.60 31.02
CA ILE A 146 -16.18 4.43 31.91
C ILE A 146 -16.15 3.11 31.12
N ALA A 147 -16.81 3.06 29.96
CA ALA A 147 -16.84 1.89 29.11
C ALA A 147 -16.96 2.27 27.64
N VAL A 148 -16.35 1.44 26.81
CA VAL A 148 -16.52 1.44 25.35
C VAL A 148 -17.05 0.07 24.96
N VAL A 149 -18.20 0.02 24.32
CA VAL A 149 -18.93 -1.22 24.00
C VAL A 149 -18.96 -1.42 22.50
N ARG A 150 -18.67 -2.63 22.05
CA ARG A 150 -18.77 -3.04 20.66
C ARG A 150 -20.22 -3.37 20.31
N GLN A 151 -20.67 -2.91 19.16
CA GLN A 151 -21.98 -3.23 18.58
C GLN A 151 -21.85 -4.50 17.74
N GLU A 152 -21.91 -5.66 18.39
CA GLU A 152 -21.61 -6.96 17.76
C GLU A 152 -22.55 -7.28 16.58
N GLU A 153 -23.80 -6.82 16.59
CA GLU A 153 -24.74 -7.00 15.48
C GLU A 153 -24.28 -6.22 14.25
N ALA A 154 -23.90 -4.95 14.42
CA ALA A 154 -23.41 -4.09 13.34
C ALA A 154 -22.05 -4.63 12.80
N ILE A 155 -21.14 -5.05 13.69
CA ILE A 155 -19.89 -5.67 13.32
C ILE A 155 -20.13 -6.93 12.49
N THR A 156 -21.02 -7.81 12.95
CA THR A 156 -21.37 -9.06 12.23
C THR A 156 -22.00 -8.77 10.86
N ALA A 157 -22.83 -7.73 10.75
CA ALA A 157 -23.44 -7.33 9.47
C ALA A 157 -22.37 -6.90 8.46
N ILE A 158 -21.41 -6.09 8.88
CA ILE A 158 -20.30 -5.67 8.01
C ILE A 158 -19.40 -6.85 7.63
N GLN A 159 -19.11 -7.76 8.57
CA GLN A 159 -18.28 -8.94 8.32
C GLN A 159 -18.85 -9.88 7.25
N LYS A 160 -20.17 -9.90 7.06
CA LYS A 160 -20.80 -10.68 5.99
C LYS A 160 -20.37 -10.24 4.59
N THR A 161 -19.99 -8.97 4.42
CA THR A 161 -19.51 -8.42 3.15
C THR A 161 -18.01 -8.65 2.92
N PHE A 162 -17.29 -9.12 3.94
CA PHE A 162 -15.83 -9.27 3.86
C PHE A 162 -15.41 -10.39 2.90
N GLY A 163 -14.37 -10.08 2.14
CA GLY A 163 -13.78 -10.99 1.18
C GLY A 163 -14.46 -10.99 -0.18
N TRP A 164 -15.63 -10.36 -0.32
CA TRP A 164 -16.32 -10.24 -1.59
C TRP A 164 -15.76 -9.14 -2.47
N ARG A 165 -15.69 -9.43 -3.78
CA ARG A 165 -15.32 -8.48 -4.83
C ARG A 165 -16.20 -8.74 -6.04
N ALA A 166 -16.50 -7.68 -6.78
CA ALA A 166 -17.12 -7.76 -8.10
C ALA A 166 -16.08 -7.42 -9.17
N TYR A 167 -15.96 -8.25 -10.18
CA TYR A 167 -15.24 -7.98 -11.41
C TYR A 167 -16.24 -7.80 -12.52
N VAL A 168 -16.05 -6.80 -13.35
CA VAL A 168 -16.92 -6.49 -14.49
C VAL A 168 -16.05 -6.45 -15.74
N THR A 169 -16.52 -7.05 -16.82
CA THR A 169 -15.82 -7.06 -18.09
C THR A 169 -16.84 -7.08 -19.24
N ASN A 170 -16.47 -6.50 -20.36
CA ASN A 170 -17.18 -6.61 -21.63
C ASN A 170 -16.63 -7.76 -22.51
N ALA A 171 -15.67 -8.53 -22.03
CA ALA A 171 -15.18 -9.70 -22.73
C ALA A 171 -16.28 -10.78 -22.77
N PRO A 172 -16.51 -11.45 -23.93
CA PRO A 172 -17.45 -12.54 -24.05
C PRO A 172 -17.12 -13.72 -23.12
N ALA A 173 -18.15 -14.50 -22.73
CA ALA A 173 -17.99 -15.64 -21.82
C ALA A 173 -17.00 -16.69 -22.31
N GLU A 174 -16.90 -16.86 -23.64
CA GLU A 174 -15.98 -17.79 -24.27
C GLU A 174 -14.51 -17.36 -24.12
N GLN A 175 -14.25 -16.06 -23.95
CA GLN A 175 -12.91 -15.50 -23.86
C GLN A 175 -12.42 -15.38 -22.41
N LEU A 176 -13.32 -15.18 -21.45
CA LEU A 176 -12.94 -14.94 -20.05
C LEU A 176 -13.86 -15.70 -19.08
N THR A 177 -13.36 -16.80 -18.56
CA THR A 177 -14.02 -17.57 -17.51
C THR A 177 -13.80 -16.94 -16.12
N LEU A 178 -14.62 -17.32 -15.13
CA LEU A 178 -14.44 -16.93 -13.73
C LEU A 178 -13.02 -17.21 -13.21
N GLU A 179 -12.47 -18.40 -13.53
CA GLU A 179 -11.12 -18.77 -13.10
C GLU A 179 -10.07 -17.86 -13.72
N GLN A 180 -10.17 -17.61 -15.02
CA GLN A 180 -9.26 -16.70 -15.73
C GLN A 180 -9.37 -15.27 -15.20
N ALA A 181 -10.59 -14.75 -14.98
CA ALA A 181 -10.80 -13.41 -14.43
C ALA A 181 -10.10 -13.24 -13.07
N VAL A 182 -10.26 -14.21 -12.17
CA VAL A 182 -9.62 -14.19 -10.84
C VAL A 182 -8.10 -14.27 -10.95
N LEU A 183 -7.57 -15.09 -11.84
CA LEU A 183 -6.13 -15.25 -12.02
C LEU A 183 -5.51 -14.01 -12.68
N THR A 184 -6.14 -13.46 -13.73
CA THR A 184 -5.68 -12.24 -14.41
C THR A 184 -5.68 -11.05 -13.46
N TYR A 185 -6.73 -10.87 -12.65
CA TYR A 185 -6.78 -9.79 -11.65
C TYR A 185 -5.66 -9.92 -10.61
N ARG A 186 -5.24 -11.14 -10.28
CA ARG A 186 -4.10 -11.33 -9.37
C ARG A 186 -2.77 -10.86 -9.93
N ASP A 187 -2.65 -10.80 -11.23
CA ASP A 187 -1.45 -10.33 -11.93
C ASP A 187 -1.45 -8.80 -12.11
N GLU A 188 -2.51 -8.09 -11.65
CA GLU A 188 -2.61 -6.63 -11.64
C GLU A 188 -1.41 -5.96 -10.97
N TRP A 189 -0.83 -6.59 -9.94
CA TRP A 189 0.37 -6.10 -9.28
C TRP A 189 1.56 -5.89 -10.24
N LEU A 190 1.61 -6.61 -11.37
CA LEU A 190 2.63 -6.43 -12.40
C LEU A 190 2.49 -5.06 -13.07
N ILE A 191 1.23 -4.68 -13.34
CA ILE A 191 0.89 -3.37 -13.94
C ILE A 191 1.16 -2.27 -12.93
N GLU A 192 0.72 -2.43 -11.68
CA GLU A 192 0.98 -1.48 -10.59
C GLU A 192 2.48 -1.27 -10.38
N HIS A 193 3.26 -2.35 -10.43
CA HIS A 193 4.72 -2.28 -10.32
C HIS A 193 5.36 -1.52 -11.50
N GLY A 194 4.83 -1.70 -12.71
CA GLY A 194 5.21 -0.92 -13.89
C GLY A 194 4.93 0.58 -13.70
N PHE A 195 3.74 0.94 -13.24
CA PHE A 195 3.39 2.33 -12.93
C PHE A 195 4.22 2.91 -11.78
N HIS A 196 4.52 2.11 -10.76
CA HIS A 196 5.40 2.54 -9.67
C HIS A 196 6.81 2.88 -10.18
N ARG A 197 7.36 2.07 -11.08
CA ARG A 197 8.64 2.37 -11.74
C ARG A 197 8.57 3.63 -12.59
N LEU A 198 7.49 3.80 -13.35
CA LEU A 198 7.29 4.93 -14.23
C LEU A 198 7.20 6.26 -13.46
N LYS A 199 6.37 6.30 -12.41
CA LYS A 199 6.10 7.50 -11.61
C LYS A 199 7.14 7.74 -10.51
N GLY A 200 7.70 6.68 -9.96
CA GLY A 200 8.62 6.72 -8.83
C GLY A 200 10.08 7.01 -9.19
N ALA A 201 10.94 6.92 -8.20
CA ALA A 201 12.38 7.24 -8.29
C ALA A 201 13.14 6.65 -9.50
N PRO A 202 12.89 5.41 -9.99
CA PRO A 202 13.66 4.87 -11.11
C PRO A 202 13.55 5.70 -12.39
N LEU A 203 12.36 6.20 -12.75
CA LEU A 203 12.13 6.92 -14.01
C LEU A 203 11.57 8.34 -13.80
N SER A 204 11.06 8.64 -12.60
CA SER A 204 10.69 9.99 -12.15
C SER A 204 9.79 10.78 -13.11
N LEU A 205 8.76 10.14 -13.66
CA LEU A 205 7.78 10.83 -14.50
C LEU A 205 7.00 11.90 -13.71
N ASP A 206 6.82 11.71 -12.42
CA ASP A 206 6.10 12.63 -11.54
C ASP A 206 7.09 13.31 -10.57
N PRO A 207 7.16 14.67 -10.51
CA PRO A 207 6.35 15.65 -11.28
C PRO A 207 6.80 15.83 -12.74
N LEU A 208 5.81 16.05 -13.63
CA LEU A 208 6.05 16.29 -15.04
C LEU A 208 6.41 17.75 -15.27
N PHE A 209 7.62 18.03 -15.80
CA PHE A 209 8.12 19.39 -16.04
C PHE A 209 7.95 19.87 -17.49
N VAL A 210 7.65 18.97 -18.43
CA VAL A 210 7.42 19.32 -19.83
C VAL A 210 5.97 19.81 -20.03
N LYS A 211 5.79 20.83 -20.91
CA LYS A 211 4.50 21.49 -21.12
C LYS A 211 3.93 21.30 -22.51
N ARG A 212 4.77 21.01 -23.50
CA ARG A 212 4.34 20.83 -24.90
C ARG A 212 3.89 19.40 -25.11
N ASP A 213 2.78 19.20 -25.80
CA ASP A 213 2.17 17.88 -26.02
C ASP A 213 3.11 16.91 -26.74
N ASP A 214 3.84 17.38 -27.76
CA ASP A 214 4.82 16.57 -28.48
C ASP A 214 5.96 16.07 -27.58
N GLN A 215 6.44 16.92 -26.64
CA GLN A 215 7.44 16.54 -25.65
C GLN A 215 6.88 15.57 -24.61
N VAL A 216 5.62 15.77 -24.19
CA VAL A 216 4.94 14.83 -23.26
C VAL A 216 4.82 13.45 -23.90
N VAL A 217 4.34 13.40 -25.15
CA VAL A 217 4.21 12.13 -25.91
C VAL A 217 5.57 11.45 -26.08
N GLY A 218 6.60 12.22 -26.50
CA GLY A 218 7.96 11.70 -26.66
C GLY A 218 8.53 11.15 -25.35
N LEU A 219 8.37 11.87 -24.24
CA LEU A 219 8.83 11.44 -22.90
C LEU A 219 8.11 10.17 -22.45
N ILE A 220 6.78 10.11 -22.57
CA ILE A 220 6.00 8.92 -22.18
C ILE A 220 6.41 7.69 -23.00
N ASN A 221 6.62 7.85 -24.31
CA ASN A 221 7.11 6.76 -25.16
C ASN A 221 8.49 6.27 -24.72
N LEU A 222 9.44 7.19 -24.48
CA LEU A 222 10.78 6.82 -24.00
C LEU A 222 10.73 6.10 -22.65
N LEU A 223 9.99 6.64 -21.68
CA LEU A 223 9.87 6.04 -20.35
C LEU A 223 9.12 4.70 -20.39
N SER A 224 8.14 4.54 -21.28
CA SER A 224 7.45 3.27 -21.51
C SER A 224 8.40 2.20 -22.04
N MET A 225 9.31 2.56 -22.96
CA MET A 225 10.38 1.66 -23.41
C MET A 225 11.34 1.32 -22.27
N ALA A 226 11.70 2.29 -21.44
CA ALA A 226 12.56 2.07 -20.27
C ALA A 226 11.91 1.09 -19.26
N VAL A 227 10.61 1.23 -18.94
CA VAL A 227 9.88 0.28 -18.08
C VAL A 227 9.92 -1.13 -18.66
N ARG A 228 9.68 -1.28 -19.96
CA ARG A 228 9.72 -2.58 -20.64
C ARG A 228 11.11 -3.21 -20.53
N PHE A 229 12.15 -2.41 -20.73
CA PHE A 229 13.54 -2.86 -20.64
C PHE A 229 13.90 -3.31 -19.22
N LEU A 230 13.58 -2.49 -18.18
CA LEU A 230 13.79 -2.85 -16.78
C LEU A 230 13.04 -4.13 -16.40
N THR A 231 11.81 -4.28 -16.87
CA THR A 231 11.00 -5.47 -16.60
C THR A 231 11.56 -6.72 -17.30
N LEU A 232 12.07 -6.57 -18.53
CA LEU A 232 12.71 -7.65 -19.27
C LEU A 232 13.99 -8.14 -18.60
N LEU A 233 14.86 -7.22 -18.16
CA LEU A 233 16.06 -7.56 -17.39
C LEU A 233 15.73 -8.39 -16.15
N GLU A 234 14.75 -7.93 -15.38
CA GLU A 234 14.28 -8.63 -14.19
C GLU A 234 13.75 -10.03 -14.51
N PHE A 235 12.92 -10.12 -15.53
CA PHE A 235 12.34 -11.40 -15.96
C PHE A 235 13.42 -12.40 -16.40
N VAL A 236 14.37 -11.97 -17.23
CA VAL A 236 15.45 -12.84 -17.72
C VAL A 236 16.31 -13.37 -16.58
N VAL A 237 16.76 -12.49 -15.69
CA VAL A 237 17.59 -12.88 -14.55
C VAL A 237 16.84 -13.84 -13.62
N ARG A 238 15.62 -13.51 -13.22
CA ARG A 238 14.80 -14.36 -12.34
C ARG A 238 14.52 -15.73 -12.95
N ARG A 239 14.20 -15.77 -14.25
CA ARG A 239 13.99 -17.02 -14.99
C ARG A 239 15.24 -17.90 -14.97
N LYS A 240 16.41 -17.32 -15.22
CA LYS A 240 17.69 -18.05 -15.20
C LYS A 240 18.06 -18.54 -13.80
N LEU A 241 17.89 -17.70 -12.76
CA LEU A 241 18.11 -18.11 -11.38
C LEU A 241 17.19 -19.28 -10.99
N LYS A 242 15.92 -19.23 -11.39
CA LYS A 242 14.96 -20.33 -11.13
C LYS A 242 15.37 -21.61 -11.88
N GLN A 243 15.79 -21.52 -13.14
CA GLN A 243 16.26 -22.66 -13.93
C GLN A 243 17.51 -23.31 -13.33
N ASN A 244 18.45 -22.50 -12.84
CA ASN A 244 19.70 -22.95 -12.26
C ASN A 244 19.57 -23.31 -10.76
N GLN A 245 18.40 -23.12 -10.13
CA GLN A 245 18.19 -23.26 -8.69
C GLN A 245 19.21 -22.44 -7.87
N GLU A 246 19.56 -21.27 -8.36
CA GLU A 246 20.61 -20.39 -7.84
C GLU A 246 20.04 -19.16 -7.14
N LYS A 247 20.80 -18.61 -6.20
CA LYS A 247 20.52 -17.32 -5.53
C LYS A 247 21.74 -16.42 -5.67
N LEU A 248 21.51 -15.16 -6.02
CA LEU A 248 22.56 -14.14 -6.04
C LEU A 248 22.83 -13.62 -4.63
N THR A 249 24.10 -13.61 -4.24
CA THR A 249 24.60 -13.01 -3.00
C THR A 249 25.31 -11.69 -3.31
N GLY A 250 25.46 -10.81 -2.33
CA GLY A 250 26.11 -9.50 -2.51
C GLY A 250 25.19 -8.37 -2.94
N LEU A 251 23.90 -8.62 -3.17
CA LEU A 251 22.91 -7.61 -3.57
C LEU A 251 22.39 -6.73 -2.40
N ILE A 252 22.69 -7.09 -1.17
CA ILE A 252 22.25 -6.36 0.01
C ILE A 252 23.49 -5.87 0.76
N GLU A 253 23.68 -4.56 0.81
CA GLU A 253 24.85 -3.92 1.47
C GLU A 253 25.02 -4.37 2.93
N ASN A 254 23.93 -4.34 3.70
CA ASN A 254 23.96 -4.71 5.13
C ASN A 254 23.93 -6.23 5.39
N ASN A 255 23.76 -7.05 4.36
CA ASN A 255 23.78 -8.51 4.49
C ASN A 255 24.25 -9.19 3.18
N PRO A 256 25.54 -9.08 2.83
CA PRO A 256 26.07 -9.57 1.56
C PRO A 256 25.98 -11.11 1.40
N LYS A 257 25.84 -11.85 2.51
CA LYS A 257 25.71 -13.33 2.46
C LYS A 257 24.28 -13.80 2.16
N LYS A 258 23.29 -12.92 2.24
CA LYS A 258 21.90 -13.28 1.96
C LYS A 258 21.68 -13.50 0.47
N GLY A 259 21.32 -14.75 0.12
CA GLY A 259 20.95 -15.12 -1.25
C GLY A 259 19.56 -14.62 -1.62
N ILE A 260 19.43 -14.03 -2.80
CA ILE A 260 18.17 -13.54 -3.40
C ILE A 260 17.88 -14.32 -4.68
N ASP A 261 16.70 -14.91 -4.78
CA ASP A 261 16.21 -15.62 -5.96
C ASP A 261 15.31 -14.76 -6.87
N ASN A 262 14.77 -13.67 -6.33
CA ASN A 262 13.91 -12.71 -7.02
C ASN A 262 14.46 -11.26 -6.91
N PRO A 263 15.67 -10.97 -7.46
CA PRO A 263 16.22 -9.62 -7.43
C PRO A 263 15.38 -8.67 -8.28
N THR A 264 15.31 -7.38 -7.87
CA THR A 264 14.76 -6.32 -8.71
C THR A 264 15.84 -5.76 -9.63
N THR A 265 15.43 -5.20 -10.78
CA THR A 265 16.37 -4.61 -11.75
C THR A 265 17.16 -3.47 -11.12
N GLU A 266 16.54 -2.66 -10.28
CA GLU A 266 17.19 -1.54 -9.59
C GLU A 266 18.37 -2.03 -8.72
N ARG A 267 18.20 -3.15 -8.02
CA ARG A 267 19.30 -3.76 -7.24
C ARG A 267 20.39 -4.34 -8.11
N LEU A 268 20.01 -4.94 -9.26
CA LEU A 268 20.99 -5.46 -10.21
C LEU A 268 21.82 -4.33 -10.82
N LEU A 269 21.17 -3.24 -11.27
CA LEU A 269 21.84 -2.10 -11.87
C LEU A 269 22.74 -1.37 -10.87
N LYS A 270 22.27 -1.21 -9.62
CA LYS A 270 23.06 -0.57 -8.55
C LYS A 270 24.42 -1.22 -8.32
N THR A 271 24.57 -2.52 -8.61
CA THR A 271 25.88 -3.18 -8.49
C THR A 271 26.91 -2.69 -9.51
N PHE A 272 26.48 -1.98 -10.56
CA PHE A 272 27.35 -1.44 -11.61
C PHE A 272 27.63 0.07 -11.43
N ASP A 273 27.12 0.72 -10.39
CA ASP A 273 27.31 2.16 -10.15
C ASP A 273 28.79 2.54 -10.00
N ASP A 274 29.63 1.60 -9.51
CA ASP A 274 31.06 1.82 -9.31
C ASP A 274 31.91 1.51 -10.56
N VAL A 275 31.29 1.04 -11.66
CA VAL A 275 32.02 0.76 -12.90
C VAL A 275 32.26 2.06 -13.65
N THR A 276 33.52 2.49 -13.67
CA THR A 276 33.93 3.78 -14.25
C THR A 276 34.89 3.55 -15.43
N LEU A 277 34.64 4.27 -16.53
CA LEU A 277 35.59 4.42 -17.62
C LEU A 277 36.39 5.70 -17.42
N THR A 278 37.70 5.57 -17.18
CA THR A 278 38.63 6.67 -17.07
C THR A 278 39.34 6.87 -18.40
N ILE A 279 39.28 8.07 -18.96
CA ILE A 279 39.97 8.43 -20.20
C ILE A 279 40.98 9.54 -19.86
N VAL A 280 42.25 9.26 -20.12
CA VAL A 280 43.39 10.20 -19.91
C VAL A 280 43.95 10.57 -21.27
N HIS A 281 43.86 11.83 -21.62
CA HIS A 281 44.46 12.37 -22.85
C HIS A 281 45.87 12.89 -22.53
N LEU A 282 46.86 12.25 -23.13
CA LEU A 282 48.27 12.70 -23.12
C LEU A 282 48.58 13.32 -24.49
N PRO A 283 49.68 14.13 -24.63
CA PRO A 283 49.99 14.75 -25.92
C PRO A 283 50.11 13.78 -27.08
N ASP A 284 50.61 12.56 -26.84
CA ASP A 284 50.89 11.58 -27.87
C ASP A 284 49.97 10.38 -27.85
N GLN A 285 49.11 10.22 -26.85
CA GLN A 285 48.25 9.06 -26.72
C GLN A 285 47.02 9.28 -25.83
N THR A 286 45.96 8.53 -26.06
CA THR A 286 44.80 8.45 -25.18
C THR A 286 44.83 7.10 -24.45
N ILE A 287 44.81 7.13 -23.13
CA ILE A 287 44.75 5.91 -22.29
C ILE A 287 43.33 5.78 -21.78
N ARG A 288 42.75 4.58 -21.97
CA ARG A 288 41.44 4.22 -21.44
C ARG A 288 41.59 3.11 -20.41
N HIS A 289 40.93 3.28 -19.29
CA HIS A 289 40.90 2.29 -18.22
C HIS A 289 39.45 2.11 -17.74
N ILE A 290 39.04 0.87 -17.59
CA ILE A 290 37.74 0.55 -17.00
C ILE A 290 37.92 -0.21 -15.70
N THR A 291 37.08 0.09 -14.70
CA THR A 291 37.09 -0.62 -13.44
C THR A 291 36.86 -2.12 -13.69
N PRO A 292 37.70 -3.02 -13.19
CA PRO A 292 37.52 -4.46 -13.32
C PRO A 292 36.18 -4.90 -12.71
N LEU A 293 35.45 -5.76 -13.44
CA LEU A 293 34.19 -6.29 -12.97
C LEU A 293 34.38 -7.25 -11.81
N THR A 294 33.55 -7.13 -10.81
CA THR A 294 33.48 -8.06 -9.68
C THR A 294 32.86 -9.41 -10.12
N PRO A 295 33.05 -10.50 -9.37
CA PRO A 295 32.41 -11.78 -9.66
C PRO A 295 30.87 -11.68 -9.73
N LEU A 296 30.25 -10.85 -8.89
CA LEU A 296 28.81 -10.62 -8.91
C LEU A 296 28.37 -9.92 -10.21
N GLN A 297 29.05 -8.87 -10.63
CA GLN A 297 28.77 -8.16 -11.89
C GLN A 297 28.93 -9.08 -13.10
N THR A 298 30.00 -9.87 -13.14
CA THR A 298 30.22 -10.89 -14.19
C THR A 298 29.08 -11.90 -14.20
N ARG A 299 28.65 -12.40 -13.02
CA ARG A 299 27.55 -13.36 -12.94
C ARG A 299 26.22 -12.78 -13.41
N ILE A 300 25.93 -11.52 -13.10
CA ILE A 300 24.73 -10.85 -13.60
C ILE A 300 24.75 -10.76 -15.14
N LEU A 301 25.88 -10.40 -15.74
CA LEU A 301 26.02 -10.37 -17.20
C LEU A 301 25.80 -11.76 -17.83
N GLU A 302 26.36 -12.81 -17.26
CA GLU A 302 26.16 -14.21 -17.73
C GLU A 302 24.68 -14.61 -17.66
N LEU A 303 23.96 -14.25 -16.57
CA LEU A 303 22.51 -14.49 -16.44
C LEU A 303 21.69 -13.74 -17.50
N LEU A 304 22.16 -12.59 -17.95
CA LEU A 304 21.58 -11.83 -19.05
C LEU A 304 22.00 -12.38 -20.43
N GLY A 305 22.94 -13.31 -20.49
CA GLY A 305 23.52 -13.81 -21.75
C GLY A 305 24.48 -12.80 -22.40
N LEU A 306 25.03 -11.88 -21.61
CA LEU A 306 26.01 -10.90 -22.07
C LEU A 306 27.42 -11.30 -21.67
N SER A 307 28.37 -11.01 -22.54
CA SER A 307 29.79 -11.17 -22.22
C SER A 307 30.33 -9.98 -21.43
N ALA A 308 31.29 -10.20 -20.53
CA ALA A 308 32.02 -9.13 -19.86
C ALA A 308 32.73 -8.18 -20.86
N THR A 309 32.96 -8.62 -22.10
CA THR A 309 33.50 -7.80 -23.19
C THR A 309 32.67 -6.58 -23.53
N VAL A 310 31.37 -6.53 -23.13
CA VAL A 310 30.52 -5.34 -23.26
C VAL A 310 31.17 -4.13 -22.54
N TYR A 311 31.84 -4.37 -21.41
CA TYR A 311 32.56 -3.33 -20.67
C TYR A 311 34.02 -3.23 -21.10
N THR A 312 34.74 -4.35 -21.22
CA THR A 312 36.19 -4.34 -21.49
C THR A 312 36.53 -3.70 -22.84
N ARG A 313 35.67 -3.87 -23.87
CA ARG A 313 35.83 -3.17 -25.15
C ARG A 313 35.85 -1.64 -25.05
N LEU A 314 35.29 -1.05 -24.02
CA LEU A 314 35.32 0.40 -23.83
C LEU A 314 36.74 0.91 -23.48
N ALA A 315 37.61 0.02 -23.02
CA ALA A 315 39.03 0.31 -22.78
C ALA A 315 39.91 0.08 -24.00
N GLU A 316 39.39 -0.59 -25.04
CA GLU A 316 40.10 -0.79 -26.31
C GLU A 316 40.04 0.48 -27.16
N ASN A 317 41.10 0.85 -27.82
CA ASN A 317 41.19 2.02 -28.70
C ASN A 317 40.50 1.81 -30.05
#